data_224e9eac1397efdcfec886887452f665
#
_entry.id   224e9eac1397efdcfec886887452f665
#
_cell.length_a   1.000
_cell.length_b   1.000
_cell.length_c   1.000
_cell.angle_alpha   90.00
_cell.angle_beta   90.00
_cell.angle_gamma   90.00
#
_symmetry.space_group_name_H-M   'P 1'
#
loop_
_entity.id
_entity.type
_entity.pdbx_description
1 polymer ?
#
loop_
_entity_poly.entity_id
_entity_poly.type
_entity_poly.pdbx_seq_one_letter_code
_entity_poly.pdbx_strand_id
1 'polypeptide(L)'
;MKKLFSIVAFLALAITAHAQLSFVCDGKEIASGETFTTSKCDPTLLEEDGCYAFTPDVSIKSTENANVTVKASSTKSFQFCYGGSCAVGSNFTRSRDLEANQPISLLLEPGGFYENTVTFKYDISAFITGKESTTKITMTLVVTNDQKVLGVNNIEADNEKVSFANGALNYSFATAAPRSISLATVSGAEVAKWNVASANGSLSLSAIKPGLYVYSVSGSKAKGKIVVK
;
A
#
# COMPACT_ATOMS: atom_id res chain seq x y z
N MET A 1 58.15 28.85 11.11
CA MET A 1 56.85 29.43 10.76
C MET A 1 55.82 28.30 10.64
N LYS A 2 55.06 28.06 11.70
CA LYS A 2 54.03 27.00 11.74
C LYS A 2 52.70 27.63 11.36
N LYS A 3 52.12 27.21 10.22
CA LYS A 3 50.79 27.64 9.78
C LYS A 3 49.75 26.79 10.49
N LEU A 4 49.00 27.39 11.38
CA LEU A 4 47.79 26.81 12.02
C LEU A 4 46.67 26.85 10.98
N PHE A 5 46.24 25.69 10.51
CA PHE A 5 44.98 25.55 9.77
C PHE A 5 43.83 25.43 10.75
N SER A 6 43.03 26.50 10.85
CA SER A 6 41.79 26.52 11.62
C SER A 6 40.68 25.84 10.78
N ILE A 7 40.33 24.61 11.12
CA ILE A 7 39.16 23.90 10.57
C ILE A 7 37.93 24.42 11.32
N VAL A 8 37.16 25.29 10.68
CA VAL A 8 35.82 25.66 11.13
C VAL A 8 34.88 24.55 10.71
N ALA A 9 34.54 23.68 11.65
CA ALA A 9 33.48 22.69 11.47
C ALA A 9 32.12 23.41 11.50
N PHE A 10 31.49 23.59 10.36
CA PHE A 10 30.10 23.97 10.25
C PHE A 10 29.24 22.79 10.72
N LEU A 11 28.79 22.85 11.97
CA LEU A 11 27.73 21.97 12.46
C LEU A 11 26.43 22.44 11.82
N ALA A 12 26.04 21.83 10.72
CA ALA A 12 24.69 21.99 10.17
C ALA A 12 23.71 21.37 11.17
N LEU A 13 23.14 22.19 12.03
CA LEU A 13 21.93 21.84 12.78
C LEU A 13 20.82 21.63 11.73
N ALA A 14 20.55 20.37 11.43
CA ALA A 14 19.30 19.98 10.77
C ALA A 14 18.16 20.32 11.74
N ILE A 15 17.60 21.52 11.58
CA ILE A 15 16.34 21.88 12.22
C ILE A 15 15.31 20.99 11.54
N THR A 16 14.94 19.88 12.16
CA THR A 16 13.77 19.12 11.78
C THR A 16 12.56 20.03 12.04
N ALA A 17 12.15 20.75 11.02
CA ALA A 17 10.87 21.45 11.05
C ALA A 17 9.80 20.37 11.19
N HIS A 18 9.34 20.12 12.42
CA HIS A 18 8.17 19.28 12.63
C HIS A 18 7.01 19.94 11.92
N ALA A 19 6.48 19.28 10.91
CA ALA A 19 5.31 19.76 10.21
C ALA A 19 4.18 19.90 11.23
N GLN A 20 3.55 21.07 11.28
CA GLN A 20 2.42 21.33 12.19
C GLN A 20 1.22 20.45 11.88
N LEU A 21 1.13 19.97 10.63
CA LEU A 21 0.07 19.10 10.14
C LEU A 21 0.67 17.82 9.53
N SER A 22 -0.04 16.71 9.68
CA SER A 22 0.27 15.45 8.99
C SER A 22 -1.00 14.76 8.55
N PHE A 23 -0.96 14.11 7.37
CA PHE A 23 -1.94 13.11 7.00
C PHE A 23 -1.57 11.79 7.65
N VAL A 24 -2.58 11.05 8.11
CA VAL A 24 -2.41 9.70 8.66
C VAL A 24 -3.28 8.76 7.85
N CYS A 25 -2.66 7.74 7.25
CA CYS A 25 -3.34 6.75 6.41
C CYS A 25 -3.00 5.35 6.92
N ASP A 26 -4.02 4.55 7.22
CA ASP A 26 -3.88 3.22 7.84
C ASP A 26 -2.93 3.25 9.06
N GLY A 27 -3.07 4.29 9.90
CA GLY A 27 -2.28 4.49 11.12
C GLY A 27 -0.84 4.99 10.91
N LYS A 28 -0.42 5.30 9.69
CA LYS A 28 0.93 5.81 9.36
C LYS A 28 0.87 7.27 8.91
N GLU A 29 1.80 8.08 9.40
CA GLU A 29 1.96 9.44 8.90
C GLU A 29 2.56 9.42 7.50
N ILE A 30 1.97 10.24 6.61
CA ILE A 30 2.36 10.38 5.20
C ILE A 30 3.09 11.72 5.06
N ALA A 31 4.27 11.69 4.46
CA ALA A 31 5.02 12.92 4.19
C ALA A 31 4.31 13.78 3.13
N SER A 32 4.46 15.11 3.26
CA SER A 32 3.85 16.02 2.30
C SER A 32 4.36 15.78 0.88
N GLY A 33 3.45 15.70 -0.08
CA GLY A 33 3.72 15.41 -1.49
C GLY A 33 3.71 13.92 -1.87
N GLU A 34 3.58 13.02 -0.90
CA GLU A 34 3.55 11.58 -1.18
C GLU A 34 2.20 11.10 -1.73
N THR A 35 2.25 9.95 -2.38
CA THR A 35 1.07 9.20 -2.82
C THR A 35 0.83 8.02 -1.90
N PHE A 36 -0.38 7.95 -1.33
CA PHE A 36 -0.85 6.79 -0.59
C PHE A 36 -1.81 5.99 -1.45
N THR A 37 -1.56 4.69 -1.62
CA THR A 37 -2.38 3.79 -2.42
C THR A 37 -2.96 2.70 -1.54
N THR A 38 -4.28 2.46 -1.65
CA THR A 38 -4.98 1.44 -0.87
C THR A 38 -6.06 0.76 -1.70
N SER A 39 -6.34 -0.50 -1.36
CA SER A 39 -7.48 -1.28 -1.86
C SER A 39 -8.54 -1.52 -0.78
N LYS A 40 -8.41 -0.83 0.37
CA LYS A 40 -9.33 -1.02 1.49
C LYS A 40 -10.76 -0.72 1.07
N CYS A 41 -11.62 -1.71 1.21
CA CYS A 41 -13.04 -1.64 0.90
C CYS A 41 -13.85 -2.32 2.00
N ASP A 42 -15.16 -2.11 1.99
CA ASP A 42 -16.08 -2.82 2.86
C ASP A 42 -16.08 -4.31 2.49
N PRO A 43 -15.65 -5.21 3.38
CA PRO A 43 -15.57 -6.63 3.09
C PRO A 43 -16.95 -7.28 2.91
N THR A 44 -17.97 -6.80 3.58
CA THR A 44 -19.32 -7.35 3.52
C THR A 44 -19.93 -7.12 2.13
N LEU A 45 -19.85 -5.89 1.62
CA LEU A 45 -20.36 -5.55 0.30
C LEU A 45 -19.57 -6.25 -0.82
N LEU A 46 -18.27 -6.48 -0.60
CA LEU A 46 -17.46 -7.23 -1.56
C LEU A 46 -17.81 -8.72 -1.58
N GLU A 47 -18.02 -9.35 -0.42
CA GLU A 47 -18.33 -10.77 -0.32
C GLU A 47 -19.77 -11.11 -0.74
N GLU A 48 -20.75 -10.28 -0.37
CA GLU A 48 -22.15 -10.52 -0.64
C GLU A 48 -22.58 -10.11 -2.05
N ASP A 49 -22.13 -8.95 -2.52
CA ASP A 49 -22.61 -8.32 -3.74
C ASP A 49 -21.53 -8.21 -4.85
N GLY A 50 -20.26 -8.51 -4.54
CA GLY A 50 -19.14 -8.27 -5.45
C GLY A 50 -18.86 -6.78 -5.68
N CYS A 51 -19.34 -5.92 -4.77
CA CYS A 51 -19.23 -4.47 -4.88
C CYS A 51 -17.97 -3.96 -4.16
N TYR A 52 -17.10 -3.27 -4.87
CA TYR A 52 -15.96 -2.56 -4.29
C TYR A 52 -16.40 -1.19 -3.74
N ALA A 53 -16.84 -1.16 -2.49
CA ALA A 53 -17.09 0.08 -1.77
C ALA A 53 -15.82 0.49 -1.01
N PHE A 54 -15.00 1.34 -1.63
CA PHE A 54 -13.71 1.75 -1.04
C PHE A 54 -13.92 2.60 0.22
N THR A 55 -13.28 2.21 1.31
CA THR A 55 -13.31 2.87 2.62
C THR A 55 -11.89 3.18 3.10
N PRO A 56 -11.18 4.09 2.43
CA PRO A 56 -9.81 4.43 2.81
C PRO A 56 -9.79 5.03 4.22
N ASP A 57 -8.87 4.57 5.06
CA ASP A 57 -8.65 5.13 6.39
C ASP A 57 -7.69 6.31 6.28
N VAL A 58 -8.23 7.51 6.16
CA VAL A 58 -7.48 8.77 6.05
C VAL A 58 -7.92 9.72 7.15
N SER A 59 -6.96 10.30 7.83
CA SER A 59 -7.20 11.35 8.82
C SER A 59 -6.17 12.48 8.69
N ILE A 60 -6.52 13.63 9.28
CA ILE A 60 -5.63 14.78 9.44
C ILE A 60 -5.35 15.00 10.93
N LYS A 61 -4.09 15.27 11.28
CA LYS A 61 -3.65 15.55 12.64
C LYS A 61 -2.90 16.88 12.66
N SER A 62 -3.11 17.67 13.72
CA SER A 62 -2.34 18.86 14.02
C SER A 62 -1.53 18.66 15.30
N THR A 63 -0.33 19.21 15.39
CA THR A 63 0.47 19.20 16.64
C THR A 63 0.03 20.27 17.63
N GLU A 64 -0.81 21.21 17.21
CA GLU A 64 -1.38 22.28 18.03
C GLU A 64 -2.88 22.41 17.80
N ASN A 65 -3.59 23.09 18.72
CA ASN A 65 -4.99 23.46 18.48
C ASN A 65 -5.03 24.48 17.35
N ALA A 66 -5.73 24.15 16.26
CA ALA A 66 -5.76 25.00 15.08
C ALA A 66 -7.06 24.81 14.30
N ASN A 67 -7.53 25.88 13.64
CA ASN A 67 -8.53 25.75 12.60
C ASN A 67 -7.84 25.28 11.32
N VAL A 68 -8.21 24.11 10.82
CA VAL A 68 -7.56 23.48 9.67
C VAL A 68 -8.54 23.40 8.49
N THR A 69 -8.09 23.96 7.37
CA THR A 69 -8.79 23.87 6.10
C THR A 69 -8.25 22.69 5.31
N VAL A 70 -9.15 21.81 4.86
CA VAL A 70 -8.87 20.70 3.94
C VAL A 70 -9.51 21.01 2.59
N LYS A 71 -8.74 20.86 1.52
CA LYS A 71 -9.22 20.86 0.13
C LYS A 71 -9.05 19.44 -0.42
N ALA A 72 -10.10 18.90 -1.03
CA ALA A 72 -10.08 17.60 -1.69
C ALA A 72 -10.70 17.71 -3.07
N SER A 73 -10.05 17.13 -4.07
CA SER A 73 -10.54 17.15 -5.46
C SER A 73 -10.28 15.82 -6.16
N SER A 74 -11.16 15.51 -7.12
CA SER A 74 -11.02 14.38 -8.02
C SER A 74 -11.63 14.70 -9.39
N THR A 75 -11.28 13.95 -10.41
CA THR A 75 -11.90 14.06 -11.75
C THR A 75 -13.32 13.53 -11.79
N LYS A 76 -13.71 12.74 -10.79
CA LYS A 76 -15.05 12.15 -10.66
C LYS A 76 -15.70 12.64 -9.36
N SER A 77 -17.02 12.53 -9.28
CA SER A 77 -17.78 12.83 -8.07
C SER A 77 -17.52 11.81 -6.98
N PHE A 78 -17.46 12.26 -5.73
CA PHE A 78 -17.27 11.43 -4.53
C PHE A 78 -17.99 12.07 -3.34
N GLN A 79 -18.24 11.30 -2.31
CA GLN A 79 -18.69 11.81 -1.02
C GLN A 79 -17.48 12.26 -0.20
N PHE A 80 -17.52 13.47 0.29
CA PHE A 80 -16.52 14.03 1.20
C PHE A 80 -17.15 14.48 2.50
N CYS A 81 -16.66 13.93 3.62
CA CYS A 81 -17.06 14.38 4.95
C CYS A 81 -15.84 14.85 5.74
N TYR A 82 -15.95 16.02 6.31
CA TYR A 82 -14.99 16.60 7.24
C TYR A 82 -15.71 17.53 8.22
N GLY A 83 -15.45 17.37 9.50
CA GLY A 83 -16.07 18.23 10.52
C GLY A 83 -17.56 17.96 10.75
N GLY A 84 -18.03 16.73 10.52
CA GLY A 84 -19.44 16.36 10.71
C GLY A 84 -20.38 16.82 9.57
N SER A 85 -19.82 17.42 8.51
CA SER A 85 -20.56 17.83 7.33
C SER A 85 -20.13 17.02 6.12
N CYS A 86 -21.11 16.41 5.43
CA CYS A 86 -20.90 15.60 4.22
C CYS A 86 -21.53 16.26 3.01
N ALA A 87 -20.92 16.08 1.83
CA ALA A 87 -21.46 16.48 0.56
C ALA A 87 -20.92 15.60 -0.57
N VAL A 88 -21.62 15.54 -1.69
CA VAL A 88 -21.22 14.82 -2.90
C VAL A 88 -20.84 15.83 -3.99
N GLY A 89 -19.72 15.63 -4.64
CA GLY A 89 -19.18 16.50 -5.69
C GLY A 89 -17.77 16.09 -6.08
N SER A 90 -17.07 16.93 -6.81
CA SER A 90 -15.69 16.65 -7.27
C SER A 90 -14.63 17.58 -6.67
N ASN A 91 -15.03 18.67 -6.01
CA ASN A 91 -14.13 19.66 -5.41
C ASN A 91 -14.71 20.16 -4.09
N PHE A 92 -13.94 20.11 -3.04
CA PHE A 92 -14.35 20.52 -1.71
C PHE A 92 -13.33 21.42 -1.04
N THR A 93 -13.80 22.36 -0.24
CA THR A 93 -13.03 23.12 0.73
C THR A 93 -13.84 23.16 2.02
N ARG A 94 -13.27 22.65 3.10
CA ARG A 94 -13.91 22.56 4.42
C ARG A 94 -12.91 22.95 5.49
N SER A 95 -13.38 23.59 6.55
CA SER A 95 -12.54 23.97 7.70
C SER A 95 -13.16 23.47 8.98
N ARG A 96 -12.31 23.07 9.93
CA ARG A 96 -12.70 22.62 11.26
C ARG A 96 -11.62 22.95 12.28
N ASP A 97 -12.01 23.18 13.53
CA ASP A 97 -11.09 23.24 14.66
C ASP A 97 -10.63 21.81 15.01
N LEU A 98 -9.31 21.63 15.09
CA LEU A 98 -8.64 20.43 15.53
C LEU A 98 -8.03 20.66 16.90
N GLU A 99 -8.14 19.66 17.77
CA GLU A 99 -7.39 19.58 19.00
C GLU A 99 -5.99 19.02 18.74
N ALA A 100 -5.02 19.49 19.50
CA ALA A 100 -3.62 19.07 19.38
C ALA A 100 -3.48 17.54 19.49
N ASN A 101 -2.81 16.94 18.53
CA ASN A 101 -2.51 15.50 18.47
C ASN A 101 -3.74 14.56 18.36
N GLN A 102 -4.94 15.10 18.16
CA GLN A 102 -6.13 14.30 17.91
C GLN A 102 -6.37 14.19 16.39
N PRO A 103 -6.26 12.99 15.81
CA PRO A 103 -6.56 12.79 14.40
C PRO A 103 -8.06 12.89 14.14
N ILE A 104 -8.44 13.57 13.06
CA ILE A 104 -9.83 13.68 12.62
C ILE A 104 -9.97 13.01 11.26
N SER A 105 -10.92 12.10 11.13
CA SER A 105 -11.18 11.35 9.90
C SER A 105 -11.63 12.25 8.76
N LEU A 106 -11.12 11.95 7.58
CA LEU A 106 -11.55 12.44 6.27
C LEU A 106 -12.24 11.29 5.55
N LEU A 107 -13.55 11.33 5.45
CA LEU A 107 -14.28 10.35 4.64
C LEU A 107 -14.19 10.76 3.17
N LEU A 108 -13.69 9.86 2.33
CA LEU A 108 -13.49 10.04 0.89
C LEU A 108 -14.02 8.79 0.18
N GLU A 109 -15.31 8.79 -0.16
CA GLU A 109 -15.98 7.62 -0.73
C GLU A 109 -16.38 7.89 -2.18
N PRO A 110 -15.80 7.15 -3.14
CA PRO A 110 -16.14 7.32 -4.56
C PRO A 110 -17.47 6.65 -4.95
N GLY A 111 -18.12 5.94 -4.05
CA GLY A 111 -19.27 5.08 -4.30
C GLY A 111 -18.85 3.60 -4.45
N GLY A 112 -19.82 2.77 -4.82
CA GLY A 112 -19.59 1.35 -5.07
C GLY A 112 -19.35 1.08 -6.56
N PHE A 113 -18.47 0.12 -6.86
CA PHE A 113 -18.11 -0.30 -8.21
C PHE A 113 -18.16 -1.81 -8.35
N TYR A 114 -18.57 -2.30 -9.52
CA TYR A 114 -18.64 -3.72 -9.85
C TYR A 114 -17.62 -4.12 -10.92
N GLU A 115 -16.85 -3.15 -11.43
CA GLU A 115 -15.83 -3.39 -12.44
C GLU A 115 -14.62 -4.11 -11.83
N ASN A 116 -14.02 -5.01 -12.62
CA ASN A 116 -12.85 -5.77 -12.19
C ASN A 116 -11.58 -4.94 -12.01
N THR A 117 -11.54 -3.74 -12.59
CA THR A 117 -10.38 -2.84 -12.51
C THR A 117 -10.85 -1.40 -12.42
N VAL A 118 -10.80 -0.83 -11.22
CA VAL A 118 -11.17 0.55 -10.94
C VAL A 118 -10.01 1.24 -10.23
N THR A 119 -9.70 2.45 -10.66
CA THR A 119 -8.77 3.34 -9.96
C THR A 119 -9.42 4.72 -9.83
N PHE A 120 -9.41 5.23 -8.61
CA PHE A 120 -9.92 6.53 -8.26
C PHE A 120 -8.81 7.34 -7.59
N LYS A 121 -8.61 8.59 -8.03
CA LYS A 121 -7.54 9.45 -7.54
C LYS A 121 -8.11 10.71 -6.91
N TYR A 122 -7.60 11.05 -5.73
CA TYR A 122 -7.90 12.29 -5.03
C TYR A 122 -6.61 13.10 -4.85
N ASP A 123 -6.67 14.38 -5.13
CA ASP A 123 -5.64 15.35 -4.74
C ASP A 123 -6.13 16.08 -3.49
N ILE A 124 -5.39 15.93 -2.39
CA ILE A 124 -5.76 16.43 -1.08
C ILE A 124 -4.70 17.41 -0.59
N SER A 125 -5.14 18.53 -0.06
CA SER A 125 -4.25 19.46 0.65
C SER A 125 -4.89 19.95 1.94
N ALA A 126 -4.06 20.24 2.93
CA ALA A 126 -4.49 20.77 4.20
C ALA A 126 -3.54 21.89 4.66
N PHE A 127 -4.08 22.87 5.36
CA PHE A 127 -3.31 23.97 5.92
C PHE A 127 -4.03 24.59 7.12
N ILE A 128 -3.31 25.24 8.01
CA ILE A 128 -3.89 26.05 9.07
C ILE A 128 -4.54 27.28 8.42
N THR A 129 -5.81 27.52 8.71
CA THR A 129 -6.59 28.60 8.12
C THR A 129 -5.89 29.94 8.39
N GLY A 130 -5.68 30.71 7.35
CA GLY A 130 -4.92 31.96 7.36
C GLY A 130 -3.40 31.82 7.30
N LYS A 131 -2.85 30.59 7.28
CA LYS A 131 -1.39 30.30 7.17
C LYS A 131 -1.07 29.34 6.02
N GLU A 132 -1.82 29.38 4.92
CA GLU A 132 -1.67 28.41 3.80
C GLU A 132 -0.24 28.34 3.26
N SER A 133 0.44 29.50 3.10
CA SER A 133 1.78 29.56 2.51
C SER A 133 2.87 28.86 3.34
N THR A 134 2.67 28.71 4.63
CA THR A 134 3.69 28.18 5.56
C THR A 134 3.35 26.83 6.15
N THR A 135 2.09 26.42 6.12
CA THR A 135 1.62 25.19 6.79
C THR A 135 1.01 24.16 5.85
N LYS A 136 0.96 24.48 4.54
CA LYS A 136 0.34 23.60 3.56
C LYS A 136 1.08 22.28 3.40
N ILE A 137 0.33 21.20 3.57
CA ILE A 137 0.72 19.85 3.21
C ILE A 137 -0.17 19.32 2.09
N THR A 138 0.34 18.40 1.30
CA THR A 138 -0.39 17.78 0.17
C THR A 138 -0.20 16.27 0.18
N MET A 139 -1.16 15.55 -0.34
CA MET A 139 -1.02 14.12 -0.67
C MET A 139 -1.90 13.77 -1.86
N THR A 140 -1.53 12.72 -2.57
CA THR A 140 -2.40 12.05 -3.51
C THR A 140 -2.89 10.75 -2.88
N LEU A 141 -4.21 10.56 -2.78
CA LEU A 141 -4.80 9.28 -2.40
C LEU A 141 -5.25 8.54 -3.66
N VAL A 142 -4.84 7.28 -3.79
CA VAL A 142 -5.28 6.38 -4.85
C VAL A 142 -6.01 5.21 -4.20
N VAL A 143 -7.29 5.04 -4.51
CA VAL A 143 -8.06 3.85 -4.16
C VAL A 143 -8.26 3.00 -5.40
N THR A 144 -7.97 1.70 -5.30
CA THR A 144 -7.98 0.84 -6.48
C THR A 144 -8.10 -0.64 -6.11
N ASN A 145 -8.73 -1.40 -6.98
CA ASN A 145 -8.66 -2.87 -7.00
C ASN A 145 -7.70 -3.38 -8.10
N ASP A 146 -7.05 -2.48 -8.85
CA ASP A 146 -6.05 -2.86 -9.85
C ASP A 146 -4.75 -3.29 -9.15
N GLN A 147 -4.46 -4.59 -9.24
CA GLN A 147 -3.27 -5.20 -8.64
C GLN A 147 -1.96 -4.60 -9.18
N LYS A 148 -1.95 -4.09 -10.42
CA LYS A 148 -0.78 -3.44 -11.02
C LYS A 148 -0.48 -2.10 -10.34
N VAL A 149 -1.52 -1.34 -10.02
CA VAL A 149 -1.40 -0.05 -9.32
C VAL A 149 -1.01 -0.22 -7.85
N LEU A 150 -1.51 -1.29 -7.21
CA LEU A 150 -1.16 -1.62 -5.82
C LEU A 150 0.30 -2.07 -5.64
N GLY A 151 1.06 -2.18 -6.75
CA GLY A 151 2.40 -2.76 -6.69
C GLY A 151 2.39 -4.23 -6.27
N VAL A 152 1.22 -4.81 -6.02
CA VAL A 152 0.99 -6.22 -6.13
C VAL A 152 1.02 -6.48 -7.63
N ASN A 153 2.21 -6.44 -8.18
CA ASN A 153 2.39 -7.13 -9.42
C ASN A 153 1.87 -8.55 -9.12
N ASN A 154 0.68 -8.91 -9.59
CA ASN A 154 0.57 -10.20 -10.22
C ASN A 154 1.71 -10.13 -11.22
N ILE A 155 2.84 -10.62 -10.75
CA ILE A 155 3.85 -11.01 -11.68
C ILE A 155 3.06 -12.05 -12.47
N GLU A 156 2.56 -11.64 -13.64
CA GLU A 156 2.72 -12.51 -14.77
C GLU A 156 4.22 -12.79 -14.67
N ALA A 157 4.51 -13.83 -13.90
CA ALA A 157 5.83 -14.33 -13.73
C ALA A 157 6.24 -14.55 -15.16
N ASP A 158 7.21 -13.77 -15.65
CA ASP A 158 7.75 -13.84 -16.98
C ASP A 158 7.77 -15.33 -17.41
N ASN A 159 6.69 -15.86 -17.95
CA ASN A 159 6.44 -17.28 -18.24
C ASN A 159 6.81 -18.30 -17.13
N GLU A 160 7.01 -17.86 -15.87
CA GLU A 160 7.37 -18.73 -14.75
C GLU A 160 6.12 -19.26 -14.05
N LYS A 161 5.80 -20.52 -14.26
CA LYS A 161 4.64 -21.18 -13.66
C LYS A 161 5.11 -22.25 -12.68
N VAL A 162 4.50 -22.28 -11.50
CA VAL A 162 4.58 -23.41 -10.58
C VAL A 162 3.16 -23.86 -10.31
N SER A 163 2.88 -25.12 -10.54
CA SER A 163 1.56 -25.71 -10.37
C SER A 163 1.65 -27.04 -9.65
N PHE A 164 0.59 -27.44 -8.97
CA PHE A 164 0.48 -28.74 -8.34
C PHE A 164 -0.53 -29.60 -9.11
N ALA A 165 -0.07 -30.75 -9.56
CA ALA A 165 -0.93 -31.74 -10.21
C ALA A 165 -0.35 -33.16 -10.04
N ASN A 166 -1.22 -34.16 -9.87
CA ASN A 166 -0.86 -35.59 -9.80
C ASN A 166 0.21 -35.91 -8.74
N GLY A 167 0.14 -35.27 -7.56
CA GLY A 167 1.12 -35.51 -6.47
C GLY A 167 2.51 -34.91 -6.70
N ALA A 168 2.65 -34.04 -7.69
CA ALA A 168 3.91 -33.39 -8.02
C ALA A 168 3.76 -31.87 -8.15
N LEU A 169 4.85 -31.16 -7.83
CA LEU A 169 5.01 -29.74 -8.10
C LEU A 169 5.71 -29.58 -9.43
N ASN A 170 4.98 -29.10 -10.44
CA ASN A 170 5.47 -28.87 -11.79
C ASN A 170 5.91 -27.41 -11.92
N TYR A 171 7.07 -27.17 -12.50
CA TYR A 171 7.56 -25.82 -12.74
C TYR A 171 7.94 -25.59 -14.20
N SER A 172 7.74 -24.35 -14.66
CA SER A 172 8.17 -23.86 -15.96
C SER A 172 8.72 -22.44 -15.78
N PHE A 173 9.98 -22.22 -16.11
CA PHE A 173 10.68 -20.95 -16.01
C PHE A 173 11.06 -20.45 -17.40
N ALA A 174 11.19 -19.13 -17.55
CA ALA A 174 11.56 -18.50 -18.81
C ALA A 174 12.93 -18.96 -19.33
N THR A 175 13.87 -19.23 -18.41
CA THR A 175 15.24 -19.64 -18.73
C THR A 175 15.73 -20.74 -17.80
N ALA A 176 16.61 -21.61 -18.32
CA ALA A 176 17.36 -22.56 -17.49
C ALA A 176 18.42 -21.80 -16.69
N ALA A 177 18.31 -21.85 -15.37
CA ALA A 177 19.27 -21.26 -14.44
C ALA A 177 19.22 -21.99 -13.09
N PRO A 178 20.32 -22.03 -12.31
CA PRO A 178 20.30 -22.58 -10.98
C PRO A 178 19.33 -21.82 -10.06
N ARG A 179 18.37 -22.53 -9.49
CA ARG A 179 17.34 -21.99 -8.58
C ARG A 179 17.05 -23.00 -7.47
N SER A 180 16.50 -22.54 -6.35
CA SER A 180 15.92 -23.42 -5.35
C SER A 180 14.43 -23.17 -5.22
N ILE A 181 13.66 -24.25 -5.13
CA ILE A 181 12.24 -24.24 -4.81
C ILE A 181 12.10 -24.74 -3.39
N SER A 182 11.58 -23.90 -2.50
CA SER A 182 11.33 -24.25 -1.09
C SER A 182 9.83 -24.43 -0.86
N LEU A 183 9.46 -25.38 -0.06
CA LEU A 183 8.11 -25.66 0.43
C LEU A 183 8.09 -25.52 1.95
N ALA A 184 7.18 -24.70 2.47
CA ALA A 184 7.04 -24.45 3.89
C ALA A 184 5.60 -24.64 4.35
N THR A 185 5.39 -24.95 5.62
CA THR A 185 4.09 -24.88 6.27
C THR A 185 3.59 -23.43 6.31
N VAL A 186 2.31 -23.23 6.56
CA VAL A 186 1.74 -21.88 6.75
C VAL A 186 2.32 -21.14 7.98
N SER A 187 2.92 -21.88 8.92
CA SER A 187 3.65 -21.30 10.07
C SER A 187 5.11 -20.93 9.73
N GLY A 188 5.56 -21.17 8.47
CA GLY A 188 6.90 -20.81 7.99
C GLY A 188 7.97 -21.90 8.16
N ALA A 189 7.66 -23.07 8.72
CA ALA A 189 8.63 -24.15 8.82
C ALA A 189 8.88 -24.77 7.44
N GLU A 190 10.15 -24.78 6.97
CA GLU A 190 10.55 -25.43 5.72
C GLU A 190 10.38 -26.95 5.84
N VAL A 191 9.68 -27.57 4.89
CA VAL A 191 9.43 -29.02 4.86
C VAL A 191 10.16 -29.71 3.71
N ALA A 192 10.51 -28.98 2.66
CA ALA A 192 11.30 -29.47 1.55
C ALA A 192 11.98 -28.34 0.80
N LYS A 193 13.14 -28.66 0.19
CA LYS A 193 13.87 -27.75 -0.68
C LYS A 193 14.53 -28.55 -1.80
N TRP A 194 14.36 -28.06 -3.03
CA TRP A 194 14.93 -28.67 -4.23
C TRP A 194 15.78 -27.65 -4.98
N ASN A 195 16.96 -28.08 -5.43
CA ASN A 195 17.77 -27.28 -6.35
C ASN A 195 17.48 -27.76 -7.77
N VAL A 196 17.11 -26.85 -8.64
CA VAL A 196 16.76 -27.10 -10.04
C VAL A 196 17.61 -26.20 -10.94
N ALA A 197 18.00 -26.70 -12.11
CA ALA A 197 18.79 -25.96 -13.08
C ALA A 197 18.11 -25.92 -14.46
N SER A 198 17.08 -26.74 -14.66
CA SER A 198 16.31 -26.78 -15.91
C SER A 198 15.19 -25.75 -15.92
N ALA A 199 14.81 -25.30 -17.12
CA ALA A 199 13.68 -24.40 -17.29
C ALA A 199 12.34 -25.06 -16.94
N ASN A 200 12.20 -26.37 -17.10
CA ASN A 200 10.98 -27.10 -16.81
C ASN A 200 11.30 -28.37 -16.03
N GLY A 201 10.38 -28.78 -15.18
CA GLY A 201 10.52 -30.01 -14.43
C GLY A 201 9.34 -30.32 -13.52
N SER A 202 9.46 -31.48 -12.85
CA SER A 202 8.46 -31.98 -11.91
C SER A 202 9.17 -32.52 -10.67
N LEU A 203 8.67 -32.16 -9.49
CA LEU A 203 9.20 -32.53 -8.20
C LEU A 203 8.14 -33.36 -7.47
N SER A 204 8.45 -34.59 -7.14
CA SER A 204 7.53 -35.47 -6.41
C SER A 204 7.29 -34.93 -4.99
N LEU A 205 6.04 -34.90 -4.59
CA LEU A 205 5.61 -34.58 -3.23
C LEU A 205 5.12 -35.80 -2.45
N SER A 206 5.42 -37.02 -2.91
CA SER A 206 4.97 -38.29 -2.30
C SER A 206 5.43 -38.46 -0.85
N ALA A 207 6.55 -37.83 -0.45
CA ALA A 207 7.05 -37.85 0.92
C ALA A 207 6.47 -36.69 1.79
N ILE A 208 5.69 -35.79 1.22
CA ILE A 208 5.11 -34.66 1.93
C ILE A 208 3.73 -35.08 2.47
N LYS A 209 3.49 -34.82 3.75
CA LYS A 209 2.20 -35.12 4.37
C LYS A 209 1.09 -34.27 3.74
N PRO A 210 -0.16 -34.79 3.68
CA PRO A 210 -1.30 -33.98 3.27
C PRO A 210 -1.41 -32.70 4.10
N GLY A 211 -1.68 -31.57 3.44
CA GLY A 211 -1.77 -30.28 4.10
C GLY A 211 -1.67 -29.08 3.17
N LEU A 212 -1.82 -27.89 3.75
CA LEU A 212 -1.63 -26.61 3.06
C LEU A 212 -0.20 -26.12 3.24
N TYR A 213 0.46 -25.81 2.13
CA TYR A 213 1.85 -25.37 2.07
C TYR A 213 2.00 -24.11 1.24
N VAL A 214 3.08 -23.37 1.51
CA VAL A 214 3.52 -22.21 0.72
C VAL A 214 4.81 -22.61 0.00
N TYR A 215 4.88 -22.38 -1.31
CA TYR A 215 6.13 -22.50 -2.05
C TYR A 215 6.72 -21.13 -2.37
N SER A 216 8.05 -21.10 -2.51
CA SER A 216 8.81 -19.95 -3.02
C SER A 216 9.98 -20.43 -3.89
N VAL A 217 10.36 -19.60 -4.88
CA VAL A 217 11.47 -19.88 -5.79
C VAL A 217 12.54 -18.82 -5.64
N SER A 218 13.79 -19.24 -5.37
CA SER A 218 14.92 -18.29 -5.24
C SER A 218 15.25 -17.64 -6.57
N GLY A 219 15.58 -16.34 -6.54
CA GLY A 219 15.90 -15.56 -7.76
C GLY A 219 14.69 -15.33 -8.66
N SER A 220 13.49 -15.69 -8.19
CA SER A 220 12.21 -15.48 -8.84
C SER A 220 11.25 -14.87 -7.85
N LYS A 221 10.23 -14.22 -8.36
CA LYS A 221 9.11 -13.76 -7.55
C LYS A 221 8.00 -14.83 -7.44
N ALA A 222 8.17 -15.99 -8.08
CA ALA A 222 7.20 -17.07 -8.04
C ALA A 222 7.04 -17.61 -6.62
N LYS A 223 5.85 -17.45 -6.07
CA LYS A 223 5.43 -17.97 -4.76
C LYS A 223 3.92 -18.22 -4.79
N GLY A 224 3.47 -19.12 -3.97
CA GLY A 224 2.04 -19.42 -3.91
C GLY A 224 1.71 -20.45 -2.87
N LYS A 225 0.42 -20.85 -2.83
CA LYS A 225 -0.10 -21.89 -1.93
C LYS A 225 -0.43 -23.14 -2.73
N ILE A 226 -0.16 -24.30 -2.16
CA ILE A 226 -0.57 -25.59 -2.70
C ILE A 226 -1.22 -26.44 -1.61
N VAL A 227 -2.17 -27.27 -2.02
CA VAL A 227 -2.79 -28.27 -1.14
C VAL A 227 -2.28 -29.64 -1.59
N VAL A 228 -1.49 -30.30 -0.75
CA VAL A 228 -1.09 -31.70 -0.93
C VAL A 228 -2.18 -32.58 -0.35
N LYS A 229 -2.69 -33.52 -1.15
CA LYS A 229 -3.78 -34.45 -0.78
C LYS A 229 -3.25 -35.84 -0.50
#